data_5f9b47f29a634e6d5961210d0583759b
#
_entry.id   5f9b47f29a634e6d5961210d0583759b
#
_cell.length_a   1.000
_cell.length_b   1.000
_cell.length_c   1.000
_cell.angle_alpha   90.00
_cell.angle_beta   90.00
_cell.angle_gamma   90.00
#
_symmetry.space_group_name_H-M   'P 1'
#
loop_
_entity.id
_entity.type
_entity.pdbx_description
1 polymer ?
#
loop_
_entity_poly.entity_id
_entity_poly.type
_entity_poly.pdbx_seq_one_letter_code
_entity_poly.pdbx_strand_id
1 'polypeptide(L)'
;MRARVVLAAAGIVAAGAGAYLPVTRNGFVDYDDLGHVVDDPMVTAPLGLETVRAAFDVQGGAAYWQPLTVLSLATDHALFGANPVAYHLENLLWHLATALVVLALFYRTTGALGRAATVALLFALHPVAVESVAWAVERRTVLAGFLGLSSCLAYAEWVRRGRAWRYLLALALFAGSLLAKALLLPGAAMLLALSFWPLRRTDWRRALAEVVPFAAVSALVAATVLHTLGGDLPGEPPFSLRLENALVLPFRQLGHLLWPVDLGVYYPYPLKVPAWQWALAALALAAVSGGVFALRRRAPYLLFGWAWFLAALLPTLGFKQRGQWAALADRHAYVAALGIYVAAVWGLEDLLRRRHRLAAPALAAATLLLLVPLTLRQVGFWRDTVTLFTRAEAVADRPDAYIEYGLGKGLANAGDYDQGEAHLLTAVALSPGHYEAAFDLGRAFLLDGRGRYALAAEFLARALRLKPGHVGARATLGSALNRMGRYSETVALLADGPRTPEARLNLGVAYAATGRVDLALLEADALGEHPLGAVLRDFIAKQPR
;
A
#
# COMPACT_ATOMS: atom_id res chain seq x y z
N MET A 1 24.41 -20.33 -24.74
CA MET A 1 24.05 -19.04 -24.13
C MET A 1 22.55 -18.94 -23.81
N ARG A 2 21.65 -19.22 -24.76
CA ARG A 2 20.17 -19.19 -24.54
C ARG A 2 19.72 -20.10 -23.41
N ALA A 3 20.19 -21.36 -23.34
CA ALA A 3 19.81 -22.29 -22.27
C ALA A 3 20.15 -21.79 -20.86
N ARG A 4 21.31 -21.17 -20.66
CA ARG A 4 21.69 -20.60 -19.34
C ARG A 4 20.77 -19.45 -18.91
N VAL A 5 20.31 -18.62 -19.82
CA VAL A 5 19.36 -17.53 -19.52
C VAL A 5 18.00 -18.10 -19.14
N VAL A 6 17.53 -19.11 -19.86
CA VAL A 6 16.26 -19.80 -19.56
C VAL A 6 16.33 -20.48 -18.20
N LEU A 7 17.44 -21.17 -17.88
CA LEU A 7 17.63 -21.77 -16.57
C LEU A 7 17.66 -20.74 -15.42
N ALA A 8 18.34 -19.60 -15.63
CA ALA A 8 18.32 -18.51 -14.65
C ALA A 8 16.92 -17.94 -14.44
N ALA A 9 16.17 -17.70 -15.52
CA ALA A 9 14.80 -17.21 -15.46
C ALA A 9 13.88 -18.21 -14.73
N ALA A 10 13.95 -19.50 -15.08
CA ALA A 10 13.19 -20.56 -14.43
C ALA A 10 13.53 -20.67 -12.93
N GLY A 11 14.82 -20.57 -12.58
CA GLY A 11 15.27 -20.59 -11.17
C GLY A 11 14.74 -19.40 -10.38
N ILE A 12 14.70 -18.19 -10.95
CA ILE A 12 14.13 -17.00 -10.31
C ILE A 12 12.64 -17.18 -10.06
N VAL A 13 11.89 -17.64 -11.07
CA VAL A 13 10.45 -17.89 -10.94
C VAL A 13 10.17 -18.98 -9.90
N ALA A 14 10.89 -20.10 -9.94
CA ALA A 14 10.71 -21.20 -9.00
C ALA A 14 11.03 -20.78 -7.56
N ALA A 15 12.14 -20.06 -7.34
CA ALA A 15 12.53 -19.58 -6.02
C ALA A 15 11.52 -18.56 -5.46
N GLY A 16 11.11 -17.57 -6.27
CA GLY A 16 10.15 -16.57 -5.87
C GLY A 16 8.76 -17.18 -5.64
N ALA A 17 8.27 -18.02 -6.54
CA ALA A 17 7.01 -18.73 -6.34
C ALA A 17 7.03 -19.57 -5.05
N GLY A 18 8.12 -20.33 -4.80
CA GLY A 18 8.27 -21.12 -3.57
C GLY A 18 8.24 -20.29 -2.29
N ALA A 19 8.90 -19.12 -2.29
CA ALA A 19 8.93 -18.22 -1.12
C ALA A 19 7.58 -17.52 -0.87
N TYR A 20 6.79 -17.25 -1.92
CA TYR A 20 5.54 -16.52 -1.80
C TYR A 20 4.28 -17.39 -1.87
N LEU A 21 4.37 -18.69 -2.24
CA LEU A 21 3.19 -19.55 -2.36
C LEU A 21 2.25 -19.54 -1.14
N PRO A 22 2.73 -19.39 0.12
CA PRO A 22 1.84 -19.26 1.28
C PRO A 22 0.86 -18.09 1.21
N VAL A 23 1.08 -17.08 0.35
CA VAL A 23 0.15 -15.95 0.15
C VAL A 23 -1.23 -16.41 -0.30
N THR A 24 -1.35 -17.60 -0.91
CA THR A 24 -2.64 -18.20 -1.28
C THR A 24 -3.50 -18.60 -0.09
N ARG A 25 -2.97 -18.56 1.13
CA ARG A 25 -3.71 -18.81 2.38
C ARG A 25 -4.06 -17.52 3.11
N ASN A 26 -3.65 -16.36 2.59
CA ASN A 26 -3.93 -15.07 3.18
C ASN A 26 -5.33 -14.61 2.77
N GLY A 27 -6.04 -13.98 3.70
CA GLY A 27 -7.29 -13.26 3.45
C GLY A 27 -7.04 -11.82 3.03
N PHE A 28 -8.12 -11.08 2.81
CA PHE A 28 -8.05 -9.61 2.77
C PHE A 28 -7.78 -9.08 4.17
N VAL A 29 -6.95 -8.04 4.27
CA VAL A 29 -6.66 -7.38 5.54
C VAL A 29 -7.44 -6.07 5.66
N ASP A 30 -8.09 -5.87 6.80
CA ASP A 30 -8.85 -4.65 7.10
C ASP A 30 -7.91 -3.49 7.47
N TYR A 31 -7.03 -3.19 6.53
CA TYR A 31 -6.15 -2.01 6.54
C TYR A 31 -6.60 -1.05 5.42
N ASP A 32 -6.64 -1.53 4.18
CA ASP A 32 -7.18 -0.82 3.01
C ASP A 32 -7.96 -1.77 2.07
N ASP A 33 -7.79 -3.12 2.18
CA ASP A 33 -8.36 -4.05 1.21
C ASP A 33 -9.88 -4.02 1.18
N LEU A 34 -10.54 -3.92 2.35
CA LEU A 34 -12.00 -3.89 2.39
C LEU A 34 -12.54 -2.65 1.69
N GLY A 35 -11.97 -1.47 1.97
CA GLY A 35 -12.45 -0.21 1.42
C GLY A 35 -12.07 0.06 -0.04
N HIS A 36 -10.96 -0.52 -0.53
CA HIS A 36 -10.42 -0.22 -1.86
C HIS A 36 -10.39 -1.41 -2.83
N VAL A 37 -10.78 -2.61 -2.36
CA VAL A 37 -10.82 -3.81 -3.20
C VAL A 37 -12.18 -4.49 -3.11
N VAL A 38 -12.68 -4.76 -1.88
CA VAL A 38 -13.89 -5.56 -1.67
C VAL A 38 -15.15 -4.72 -1.84
N ASP A 39 -15.20 -3.54 -1.21
CA ASP A 39 -16.39 -2.67 -1.12
C ASP A 39 -16.29 -1.42 -2.01
N ASP A 40 -15.21 -1.24 -2.78
CA ASP A 40 -15.05 -0.08 -3.67
C ASP A 40 -16.05 -0.17 -4.84
N PRO A 41 -16.99 0.80 -4.96
CA PRO A 41 -17.98 0.79 -6.04
C PRO A 41 -17.37 0.81 -7.45
N MET A 42 -16.15 1.36 -7.62
CA MET A 42 -15.47 1.35 -8.93
C MET A 42 -14.85 -0.02 -9.25
N VAL A 43 -14.47 -0.79 -8.24
CA VAL A 43 -13.92 -2.14 -8.39
C VAL A 43 -15.04 -3.16 -8.61
N THR A 44 -16.15 -3.02 -7.87
CA THR A 44 -17.29 -3.95 -7.92
C THR A 44 -18.26 -3.69 -9.07
N ALA A 45 -18.17 -2.53 -9.73
CA ALA A 45 -19.01 -2.19 -10.88
C ALA A 45 -18.75 -3.14 -12.08
N PRO A 46 -19.76 -3.44 -12.90
CA PRO A 46 -19.57 -4.19 -14.14
C PRO A 46 -18.51 -3.54 -15.04
N LEU A 47 -17.61 -4.37 -15.59
CA LEU A 47 -16.59 -3.87 -16.53
C LEU A 47 -17.26 -3.32 -17.80
N GLY A 48 -16.96 -2.06 -18.13
CA GLY A 48 -17.50 -1.39 -19.29
C GLY A 48 -16.89 -0.01 -19.51
N LEU A 49 -17.38 0.69 -20.52
CA LEU A 49 -16.88 2.04 -20.84
C LEU A 49 -17.12 3.03 -19.70
N GLU A 50 -18.22 2.88 -18.97
CA GLU A 50 -18.55 3.70 -17.80
C GLU A 50 -17.51 3.51 -16.67
N THR A 51 -17.12 2.29 -16.38
CA THR A 51 -16.07 1.98 -15.39
C THR A 51 -14.72 2.57 -15.80
N VAL A 52 -14.37 2.48 -17.10
CA VAL A 52 -13.16 3.12 -17.62
C VAL A 52 -13.22 4.63 -17.46
N ARG A 53 -14.35 5.28 -17.82
CA ARG A 53 -14.53 6.73 -17.67
C ARG A 53 -14.42 7.16 -16.21
N ALA A 54 -15.09 6.43 -15.30
CA ALA A 54 -15.06 6.71 -13.87
C ALA A 54 -13.64 6.57 -13.28
N ALA A 55 -12.88 5.55 -13.69
CA ALA A 55 -11.49 5.36 -13.24
C ALA A 55 -10.56 6.53 -13.65
N PHE A 56 -10.80 7.15 -14.80
CA PHE A 56 -10.03 8.30 -15.29
C PHE A 56 -10.59 9.66 -14.84
N ASP A 57 -11.74 9.68 -14.17
CA ASP A 57 -12.32 10.93 -13.68
C ASP A 57 -11.51 11.50 -12.51
N VAL A 58 -10.92 12.67 -12.73
CA VAL A 58 -10.12 13.39 -11.73
C VAL A 58 -11.00 14.06 -10.67
N GLN A 59 -12.29 14.32 -11.00
CA GLN A 59 -13.25 15.01 -10.12
C GLN A 59 -14.09 14.03 -9.29
N GLY A 60 -14.05 12.75 -9.59
CA GLY A 60 -14.88 11.70 -8.99
C GLY A 60 -14.66 11.43 -7.49
N GLY A 61 -13.82 12.21 -6.81
CA GLY A 61 -13.63 12.13 -5.35
C GLY A 61 -12.87 10.89 -4.87
N ALA A 62 -12.26 10.12 -5.78
CA ALA A 62 -11.41 8.99 -5.41
C ALA A 62 -10.29 9.44 -4.46
N ALA A 63 -10.05 8.67 -3.39
CA ALA A 63 -9.00 8.96 -2.42
C ALA A 63 -7.61 9.02 -3.08
N TYR A 64 -7.41 8.21 -4.12
CA TYR A 64 -6.18 8.15 -4.92
C TYR A 64 -6.55 8.00 -6.39
N TRP A 65 -6.00 8.87 -7.26
CA TRP A 65 -6.18 8.75 -8.70
C TRP A 65 -5.17 7.74 -9.29
N GLN A 66 -5.62 6.51 -9.49
CA GLN A 66 -4.81 5.37 -9.94
C GLN A 66 -5.59 4.50 -10.94
N PRO A 67 -5.96 5.06 -12.11
CA PRO A 67 -6.93 4.44 -13.03
C PRO A 67 -6.55 3.02 -13.46
N LEU A 68 -5.28 2.74 -13.77
CA LEU A 68 -4.89 1.39 -14.19
C LEU A 68 -4.96 0.35 -13.05
N THR A 69 -4.71 0.77 -11.82
CA THR A 69 -4.88 -0.11 -10.66
C THR A 69 -6.35 -0.45 -10.44
N VAL A 70 -7.22 0.56 -10.45
CA VAL A 70 -8.68 0.36 -10.32
C VAL A 70 -9.18 -0.60 -11.40
N LEU A 71 -8.80 -0.39 -12.67
CA LEU A 71 -9.21 -1.27 -13.77
C LEU A 71 -8.64 -2.69 -13.65
N SER A 72 -7.41 -2.87 -13.14
CA SER A 72 -6.85 -4.19 -12.86
C SER A 72 -7.65 -4.91 -11.77
N LEU A 73 -7.95 -4.23 -10.64
CA LEU A 73 -8.74 -4.80 -9.55
C LEU A 73 -10.19 -5.10 -9.98
N ALA A 74 -10.81 -4.21 -10.78
CA ALA A 74 -12.14 -4.44 -11.34
C ALA A 74 -12.17 -5.64 -12.29
N THR A 75 -11.07 -5.88 -13.02
CA THR A 75 -10.93 -7.08 -13.87
C THR A 75 -10.88 -8.34 -13.01
N ASP A 76 -10.12 -8.34 -11.92
CA ASP A 76 -10.08 -9.47 -10.97
C ASP A 76 -11.47 -9.72 -10.37
N HIS A 77 -12.15 -8.65 -9.95
CA HIS A 77 -13.49 -8.77 -9.38
C HIS A 77 -14.49 -9.37 -10.39
N ALA A 78 -14.44 -8.92 -11.64
CA ALA A 78 -15.31 -9.44 -12.70
C ALA A 78 -15.06 -10.92 -13.02
N LEU A 79 -13.80 -11.38 -12.90
CA LEU A 79 -13.42 -12.78 -13.23
C LEU A 79 -13.55 -13.73 -12.05
N PHE A 80 -13.26 -13.27 -10.83
CA PHE A 80 -13.08 -14.12 -9.66
C PHE A 80 -13.92 -13.71 -8.44
N GLY A 81 -14.70 -12.61 -8.55
CA GLY A 81 -15.40 -12.04 -7.40
C GLY A 81 -14.42 -11.55 -6.32
N ALA A 82 -14.87 -11.50 -5.07
CA ALA A 82 -14.03 -11.15 -3.92
C ALA A 82 -13.22 -12.36 -3.39
N ASN A 83 -12.51 -13.07 -4.27
CA ASN A 83 -11.67 -14.21 -3.89
C ASN A 83 -10.23 -13.74 -3.63
N PRO A 84 -9.74 -13.65 -2.38
CA PRO A 84 -8.42 -13.11 -2.07
C PRO A 84 -7.26 -13.87 -2.75
N VAL A 85 -7.42 -15.19 -2.97
CA VAL A 85 -6.39 -16.02 -3.62
C VAL A 85 -6.05 -15.49 -5.01
N ALA A 86 -7.06 -15.08 -5.79
CA ALA A 86 -6.85 -14.56 -7.14
C ALA A 86 -6.04 -13.25 -7.11
N TYR A 87 -6.40 -12.32 -6.23
CA TYR A 87 -5.70 -11.03 -6.08
C TYR A 87 -4.24 -11.20 -5.64
N HIS A 88 -3.98 -12.10 -4.69
CA HIS A 88 -2.62 -12.38 -4.24
C HIS A 88 -1.78 -13.08 -5.32
N LEU A 89 -2.35 -14.04 -6.06
CA LEU A 89 -1.65 -14.70 -7.15
C LEU A 89 -1.31 -13.75 -8.29
N GLU A 90 -2.20 -12.81 -8.61
CA GLU A 90 -1.91 -11.83 -9.64
C GLU A 90 -0.82 -10.84 -9.20
N ASN A 91 -0.83 -10.39 -7.92
CA ASN A 91 0.27 -9.60 -7.38
C ASN A 91 1.60 -10.35 -7.48
N LEU A 92 1.61 -11.63 -7.13
CA LEU A 92 2.79 -12.48 -7.27
C LEU A 92 3.24 -12.61 -8.72
N LEU A 93 2.31 -12.76 -9.66
CA LEU A 93 2.61 -12.81 -11.11
C LEU A 93 3.33 -11.54 -11.57
N TRP A 94 2.79 -10.35 -11.23
CA TRP A 94 3.43 -9.08 -11.53
C TRP A 94 4.81 -8.94 -10.90
N HIS A 95 4.99 -9.41 -9.67
CA HIS A 95 6.28 -9.39 -8.98
C HIS A 95 7.31 -10.28 -9.68
N LEU A 96 6.97 -11.53 -10.02
CA LEU A 96 7.86 -12.44 -10.73
C LEU A 96 8.17 -11.95 -12.15
N ALA A 97 7.19 -11.41 -12.86
CA ALA A 97 7.41 -10.77 -14.16
C ALA A 97 8.39 -9.59 -14.03
N THR A 98 8.27 -8.79 -12.98
CA THR A 98 9.20 -7.69 -12.68
C THR A 98 10.62 -8.21 -12.44
N ALA A 99 10.79 -9.29 -11.68
CA ALA A 99 12.09 -9.91 -11.47
C ALA A 99 12.73 -10.40 -12.79
N LEU A 100 11.93 -10.91 -13.73
CA LEU A 100 12.41 -11.27 -15.06
C LEU A 100 12.78 -10.04 -15.91
N VAL A 101 12.06 -8.94 -15.78
CA VAL A 101 12.43 -7.64 -16.40
C VAL A 101 13.75 -7.15 -15.85
N VAL A 102 13.98 -7.25 -14.54
CA VAL A 102 15.26 -6.90 -13.87
C VAL A 102 16.40 -7.75 -14.42
N LEU A 103 16.21 -9.07 -14.51
CA LEU A 103 17.18 -9.97 -15.13
C LEU A 103 17.51 -9.52 -16.57
N ALA A 104 16.48 -9.27 -17.37
CA ALA A 104 16.63 -8.87 -18.76
C ALA A 104 17.34 -7.52 -18.91
N LEU A 105 16.95 -6.51 -18.10
CA LEU A 105 17.54 -5.18 -18.11
C LEU A 105 19.05 -5.23 -17.87
N PHE A 106 19.47 -5.83 -16.76
CA PHE A 106 20.89 -5.85 -16.39
C PHE A 106 21.71 -6.85 -17.22
N TYR A 107 21.15 -8.00 -17.60
CA TYR A 107 21.86 -8.92 -18.48
C TYR A 107 22.08 -8.32 -19.88
N ARG A 108 21.05 -7.72 -20.48
CA ARG A 108 21.17 -7.13 -21.82
C ARG A 108 22.08 -5.93 -21.87
N THR A 109 22.13 -5.13 -20.81
CA THR A 109 22.95 -3.91 -20.78
C THR A 109 24.40 -4.16 -20.37
N THR A 110 24.68 -5.19 -19.54
CA THR A 110 26.03 -5.46 -19.02
C THR A 110 26.67 -6.74 -19.58
N GLY A 111 25.89 -7.69 -20.11
CA GLY A 111 26.35 -9.02 -20.50
C GLY A 111 26.64 -9.98 -19.32
N ALA A 112 26.55 -9.52 -18.08
CA ALA A 112 26.94 -10.25 -16.87
C ALA A 112 25.75 -11.06 -16.31
N LEU A 113 25.47 -12.25 -16.87
CA LEU A 113 24.31 -13.08 -16.51
C LEU A 113 24.29 -13.40 -15.00
N GLY A 114 25.39 -13.81 -14.40
CA GLY A 114 25.45 -14.16 -12.98
C GLY A 114 25.05 -12.99 -12.07
N ARG A 115 25.66 -11.80 -12.30
CA ARG A 115 25.34 -10.58 -11.54
C ARG A 115 23.87 -10.17 -11.74
N ALA A 116 23.37 -10.19 -12.96
CA ALA A 116 21.99 -9.88 -13.28
C ALA A 116 21.00 -10.85 -12.61
N ALA A 117 21.32 -12.15 -12.61
CA ALA A 117 20.51 -13.17 -11.94
C ALA A 117 20.52 -12.99 -10.40
N THR A 118 21.67 -12.67 -9.80
CA THR A 118 21.75 -12.39 -8.36
C THR A 118 20.91 -11.17 -7.98
N VAL A 119 20.96 -10.07 -8.74
CA VAL A 119 20.11 -8.89 -8.50
C VAL A 119 18.63 -9.22 -8.64
N ALA A 120 18.25 -10.00 -9.66
CA ALA A 120 16.88 -10.42 -9.88
C ALA A 120 16.38 -11.37 -8.76
N LEU A 121 17.23 -12.25 -8.23
CA LEU A 121 16.92 -13.11 -7.08
C LEU A 121 16.80 -12.31 -5.78
N LEU A 122 17.69 -11.35 -5.53
CA LEU A 122 17.54 -10.43 -4.40
C LEU A 122 16.22 -9.67 -4.49
N PHE A 123 15.87 -9.15 -5.66
CA PHE A 123 14.58 -8.48 -5.88
C PHE A 123 13.40 -9.42 -5.61
N ALA A 124 13.46 -10.66 -6.11
CA ALA A 124 12.39 -11.64 -5.98
C ALA A 124 12.21 -12.21 -4.57
N LEU A 125 13.29 -12.25 -3.76
CA LEU A 125 13.31 -12.98 -2.49
C LEU A 125 13.48 -12.09 -1.25
N HIS A 126 13.62 -10.77 -1.41
CA HIS A 126 13.86 -9.91 -0.27
C HIS A 126 12.58 -9.66 0.53
N PRO A 127 12.56 -9.84 1.87
CA PRO A 127 11.37 -9.65 2.70
C PRO A 127 10.71 -8.28 2.59
N VAL A 128 11.48 -7.23 2.26
CA VAL A 128 10.97 -5.86 2.08
C VAL A 128 9.95 -5.75 0.93
N ALA A 129 9.95 -6.70 -0.01
CA ALA A 129 8.98 -6.73 -1.11
C ALA A 129 7.64 -7.35 -0.69
N VAL A 130 7.57 -8.03 0.46
CA VAL A 130 6.38 -8.78 0.88
C VAL A 130 5.17 -7.86 1.05
N GLU A 131 5.33 -6.68 1.63
CA GLU A 131 4.25 -5.70 1.76
C GLU A 131 3.61 -5.39 0.39
N SER A 132 4.41 -5.22 -0.65
CA SER A 132 3.93 -4.94 -2.01
C SER A 132 3.25 -6.13 -2.69
N VAL A 133 3.57 -7.37 -2.29
CA VAL A 133 3.10 -8.59 -2.96
C VAL A 133 1.93 -9.23 -2.21
N ALA A 134 2.04 -9.31 -0.87
CA ALA A 134 1.08 -10.00 -0.01
C ALA A 134 -0.14 -9.12 0.35
N TRP A 135 -0.09 -7.83 0.12
CA TRP A 135 -1.20 -6.92 0.32
C TRP A 135 -1.97 -6.70 -0.98
N ALA A 136 -3.27 -7.05 -1.02
CA ALA A 136 -4.04 -7.06 -2.26
C ALA A 136 -4.12 -5.66 -2.91
N VAL A 137 -4.38 -4.61 -2.13
CA VAL A 137 -4.45 -3.21 -2.63
C VAL A 137 -3.10 -2.71 -3.18
N GLU A 138 -1.97 -3.29 -2.79
CA GLU A 138 -0.65 -2.94 -3.34
C GLU A 138 -0.41 -3.52 -4.75
N ARG A 139 -1.45 -4.01 -5.43
CA ARG A 139 -1.51 -4.16 -6.88
C ARG A 139 -0.90 -2.94 -7.57
N ARG A 140 -1.20 -1.76 -7.05
CA ARG A 140 -0.68 -0.48 -7.51
C ARG A 140 0.86 -0.43 -7.55
N THR A 141 1.55 -1.02 -6.58
CA THR A 141 3.02 -1.01 -6.52
C THR A 141 3.64 -2.03 -7.45
N VAL A 142 3.14 -3.26 -7.47
CA VAL A 142 3.71 -4.33 -8.33
C VAL A 142 3.46 -4.04 -9.81
N LEU A 143 2.27 -3.54 -10.17
CA LEU A 143 1.93 -3.14 -11.53
C LEU A 143 2.75 -1.93 -11.99
N ALA A 144 2.86 -0.87 -11.17
CA ALA A 144 3.69 0.29 -11.48
C ALA A 144 5.16 -0.10 -11.62
N GLY A 145 5.68 -0.96 -10.75
CA GLY A 145 7.05 -1.48 -10.82
C GLY A 145 7.31 -2.25 -12.11
N PHE A 146 6.40 -3.15 -12.49
CA PHE A 146 6.51 -3.91 -13.75
C PHE A 146 6.54 -2.99 -14.98
N LEU A 147 5.58 -2.07 -15.09
CA LEU A 147 5.49 -1.15 -16.21
C LEU A 147 6.69 -0.20 -16.25
N GLY A 148 7.10 0.35 -15.10
CA GLY A 148 8.22 1.28 -15.03
C GLY A 148 9.58 0.64 -15.34
N LEU A 149 9.85 -0.55 -14.82
CA LEU A 149 11.10 -1.27 -15.14
C LEU A 149 11.08 -1.82 -16.57
N SER A 150 9.91 -2.20 -17.11
CA SER A 150 9.74 -2.53 -18.53
C SER A 150 10.00 -1.30 -19.42
N SER A 151 9.59 -0.10 -18.99
CA SER A 151 9.96 1.16 -19.64
C SER A 151 11.47 1.36 -19.68
N CYS A 152 12.17 1.14 -18.56
CA CYS A 152 13.63 1.21 -18.49
C CYS A 152 14.30 0.22 -19.45
N LEU A 153 13.78 -1.01 -19.55
CA LEU A 153 14.27 -2.02 -20.50
C LEU A 153 14.04 -1.58 -21.95
N ALA A 154 12.84 -1.09 -22.28
CA ALA A 154 12.50 -0.61 -23.63
C ALA A 154 13.37 0.61 -24.02
N TYR A 155 13.61 1.55 -23.08
CA TYR A 155 14.52 2.68 -23.29
C TYR A 155 15.97 2.20 -23.54
N ALA A 156 16.47 1.27 -22.74
CA ALA A 156 17.81 0.70 -22.92
C ALA A 156 17.95 0.00 -24.28
N GLU A 157 16.94 -0.75 -24.71
CA GLU A 157 16.92 -1.39 -26.03
C GLU A 157 16.81 -0.38 -27.18
N TRP A 158 16.11 0.73 -26.96
CA TRP A 158 16.09 1.84 -27.93
C TRP A 158 17.46 2.50 -28.06
N VAL A 159 18.11 2.84 -26.97
CA VAL A 159 19.47 3.43 -26.99
C VAL A 159 20.45 2.52 -27.74
N ARG A 160 20.32 1.19 -27.61
CA ARG A 160 21.23 0.22 -28.24
C ARG A 160 20.93 -0.07 -29.70
N ARG A 161 19.68 0.03 -30.14
CA ARG A 161 19.23 -0.44 -31.43
C ARG A 161 18.59 0.62 -32.33
N GLY A 162 18.33 1.82 -31.81
CA GLY A 162 17.88 3.01 -32.54
C GLY A 162 16.46 2.96 -33.12
N ARG A 163 15.62 1.95 -32.82
CA ARG A 163 14.27 1.81 -33.40
C ARG A 163 13.28 2.68 -32.66
N ALA A 164 12.70 3.69 -33.30
CA ALA A 164 11.81 4.69 -32.69
C ALA A 164 10.62 4.10 -31.91
N TRP A 165 10.02 3.00 -32.38
CA TRP A 165 8.89 2.38 -31.70
C TRP A 165 9.22 1.93 -30.27
N ARG A 166 10.51 1.59 -29.97
CA ARG A 166 10.94 1.22 -28.62
C ARG A 166 10.97 2.41 -27.68
N TYR A 167 11.29 3.59 -28.20
CA TYR A 167 11.19 4.83 -27.43
C TYR A 167 9.74 5.15 -27.09
N LEU A 168 8.85 5.05 -28.08
CA LEU A 168 7.41 5.25 -27.86
C LEU A 168 6.85 4.20 -26.89
N LEU A 169 7.27 2.94 -27.01
CA LEU A 169 6.91 1.89 -26.05
C LEU A 169 7.42 2.23 -24.63
N ALA A 170 8.66 2.71 -24.50
CA ALA A 170 9.19 3.13 -23.21
C ALA A 170 8.36 4.25 -22.59
N LEU A 171 7.99 5.26 -23.37
CA LEU A 171 7.17 6.37 -22.91
C LEU A 171 5.75 5.91 -22.54
N ALA A 172 5.13 5.04 -23.32
CA ALA A 172 3.80 4.49 -23.01
C ALA A 172 3.80 3.63 -21.74
N LEU A 173 4.79 2.76 -21.56
CA LEU A 173 4.96 1.95 -20.36
C LEU A 173 5.24 2.82 -19.13
N PHE A 174 5.99 3.90 -19.28
CA PHE A 174 6.23 4.85 -18.22
C PHE A 174 4.96 5.60 -17.80
N ALA A 175 4.19 6.09 -18.77
CA ALA A 175 2.89 6.69 -18.51
C ALA A 175 1.95 5.70 -17.79
N GLY A 176 1.88 4.45 -18.27
CA GLY A 176 1.14 3.39 -17.60
C GLY A 176 1.60 3.13 -16.16
N SER A 177 2.91 3.15 -15.89
CA SER A 177 3.45 3.03 -14.54
C SER A 177 2.92 4.13 -13.61
N LEU A 178 2.91 5.38 -14.07
CA LEU A 178 2.42 6.51 -13.28
C LEU A 178 0.90 6.49 -13.11
N LEU A 179 0.15 5.98 -14.10
CA LEU A 179 -1.30 5.77 -14.02
C LEU A 179 -1.69 4.59 -13.10
N ALA A 180 -0.76 3.65 -12.85
CA ALA A 180 -0.95 2.62 -11.83
C ALA A 180 -0.64 3.15 -10.43
N LYS A 181 0.50 3.81 -10.25
CA LYS A 181 0.90 4.50 -9.02
C LYS A 181 1.96 5.55 -9.34
N ALA A 182 1.80 6.76 -8.83
CA ALA A 182 2.76 7.85 -9.00
C ALA A 182 4.10 7.64 -8.24
N LEU A 183 4.53 6.37 -8.13
CA LEU A 183 5.76 5.97 -7.42
C LEU A 183 7.03 6.37 -8.18
N LEU A 184 6.99 6.27 -9.51
CA LEU A 184 8.14 6.51 -10.38
C LEU A 184 8.14 7.91 -11.01
N LEU A 185 7.57 8.91 -10.34
CA LEU A 185 7.65 10.32 -10.77
C LEU A 185 9.08 10.77 -11.10
N PRO A 186 10.15 10.35 -10.38
CA PRO A 186 11.53 10.69 -10.75
C PRO A 186 12.10 9.85 -11.92
N GLY A 187 11.27 9.21 -12.73
CA GLY A 187 11.70 8.31 -13.80
C GLY A 187 12.69 8.92 -14.79
N ALA A 188 12.57 10.23 -15.10
CA ALA A 188 13.56 10.93 -15.91
C ALA A 188 14.97 10.87 -15.30
N ALA A 189 15.10 11.08 -13.99
CA ALA A 189 16.38 10.97 -13.27
C ALA A 189 16.88 9.51 -13.25
N MET A 190 15.97 8.54 -13.11
CA MET A 190 16.31 7.11 -13.16
C MET A 190 16.82 6.70 -14.55
N LEU A 191 16.24 7.22 -15.64
CA LEU A 191 16.71 7.00 -17.01
C LEU A 191 18.07 7.67 -17.28
N LEU A 192 18.34 8.83 -16.66
CA LEU A 192 19.67 9.44 -16.70
C LEU A 192 20.70 8.61 -15.94
N ALA A 193 20.35 8.08 -14.76
CA ALA A 193 21.22 7.17 -14.04
C ALA A 193 21.52 5.91 -14.87
N LEU A 194 20.52 5.34 -15.56
CA LEU A 194 20.66 4.21 -16.46
C LEU A 194 21.55 4.57 -17.68
N SER A 195 21.43 5.80 -18.20
CA SER A 195 22.25 6.33 -19.28
C SER A 195 23.72 6.47 -18.86
N PHE A 196 23.99 6.87 -17.60
CA PHE A 196 25.32 6.91 -17.02
C PHE A 196 25.92 5.51 -16.88
N TRP A 197 25.20 4.62 -16.23
CA TRP A 197 25.53 3.19 -16.09
C TRP A 197 24.24 2.40 -16.02
N PRO A 198 24.14 1.26 -16.70
CA PRO A 198 25.16 0.53 -17.48
C PRO A 198 25.30 0.95 -18.95
N LEU A 199 24.50 1.89 -19.48
CA LEU A 199 24.52 2.26 -20.91
C LEU A 199 25.77 3.06 -21.32
N ARG A 200 26.47 3.70 -20.38
CA ARG A 200 27.73 4.44 -20.55
C ARG A 200 27.70 5.46 -21.69
N ARG A 201 26.63 6.25 -21.76
CA ARG A 201 26.47 7.28 -22.78
C ARG A 201 27.42 8.44 -22.54
N THR A 202 27.97 8.96 -23.63
CA THR A 202 28.89 10.11 -23.63
C THR A 202 28.19 11.42 -24.01
N ASP A 203 27.16 11.35 -24.86
CA ASP A 203 26.37 12.51 -25.28
C ASP A 203 25.26 12.81 -24.27
N TRP A 204 25.59 13.64 -23.27
CA TRP A 204 24.68 14.04 -22.19
C TRP A 204 23.62 15.03 -22.65
N ARG A 205 23.91 15.88 -23.65
CA ARG A 205 22.93 16.82 -24.21
C ARG A 205 21.77 16.04 -24.82
N ARG A 206 22.11 15.03 -25.59
CA ARG A 206 21.13 14.12 -26.20
C ARG A 206 20.39 13.32 -25.14
N ALA A 207 21.08 12.75 -24.15
CA ALA A 207 20.43 12.01 -23.07
C ALA A 207 19.45 12.89 -22.27
N LEU A 208 19.79 14.14 -21.99
CA LEU A 208 18.90 15.10 -21.35
C LEU A 208 17.68 15.42 -22.21
N ALA A 209 17.86 15.67 -23.52
CA ALA A 209 16.74 15.94 -24.43
C ALA A 209 15.76 14.75 -24.50
N GLU A 210 16.28 13.54 -24.50
CA GLU A 210 15.49 12.29 -24.60
C GLU A 210 14.63 12.03 -23.37
N VAL A 211 15.01 12.50 -22.18
CA VAL A 211 14.20 12.30 -20.95
C VAL A 211 13.18 13.42 -20.72
N VAL A 212 13.20 14.49 -21.50
CA VAL A 212 12.22 15.60 -21.37
C VAL A 212 10.78 15.14 -21.51
N PRO A 213 10.39 14.28 -22.48
CA PRO A 213 9.02 13.78 -22.55
C PRO A 213 8.60 12.97 -21.31
N PHE A 214 9.52 12.19 -20.71
CA PHE A 214 9.26 11.48 -19.45
C PHE A 214 9.05 12.46 -18.29
N ALA A 215 9.86 13.50 -18.20
CA ALA A 215 9.70 14.56 -17.21
C ALA A 215 8.37 15.32 -17.38
N ALA A 216 7.94 15.56 -18.62
CA ALA A 216 6.65 16.18 -18.92
C ALA A 216 5.47 15.31 -18.47
N VAL A 217 5.52 14.00 -18.73
CA VAL A 217 4.49 13.05 -18.25
C VAL A 217 4.50 13.01 -16.71
N SER A 218 5.67 12.99 -16.07
CA SER A 218 5.77 13.07 -14.60
C SER A 218 5.16 14.35 -14.05
N ALA A 219 5.45 15.49 -14.65
CA ALA A 219 4.90 16.78 -14.22
C ALA A 219 3.37 16.83 -14.35
N LEU A 220 2.82 16.31 -15.45
CA LEU A 220 1.38 16.22 -15.67
C LEU A 220 0.72 15.35 -14.59
N VAL A 221 1.22 14.13 -14.38
CA VAL A 221 0.65 13.22 -13.36
C VAL A 221 0.83 13.79 -11.96
N ALA A 222 1.98 14.39 -11.63
CA ALA A 222 2.19 15.04 -10.34
C ALA A 222 1.20 16.19 -10.10
N ALA A 223 0.95 17.04 -11.10
CA ALA A 223 -0.05 18.11 -11.02
C ALA A 223 -1.45 17.55 -10.79
N THR A 224 -1.83 16.48 -11.50
CA THR A 224 -3.12 15.79 -11.30
C THR A 224 -3.24 15.24 -9.88
N VAL A 225 -2.23 14.53 -9.40
CA VAL A 225 -2.23 13.95 -8.04
C VAL A 225 -2.29 15.05 -6.97
N LEU A 226 -1.53 16.13 -7.10
CA LEU A 226 -1.58 17.26 -6.17
C LEU A 226 -2.96 17.95 -6.17
N HIS A 227 -3.60 18.05 -7.34
CA HIS A 227 -4.96 18.57 -7.45
C HIS A 227 -5.96 17.68 -6.71
N THR A 228 -5.89 16.34 -6.87
CA THR A 228 -6.80 15.39 -6.21
C THR A 228 -6.53 15.26 -4.71
N LEU A 229 -5.30 15.48 -4.25
CA LEU A 229 -4.98 15.48 -2.82
C LEU A 229 -5.62 16.66 -2.08
N GLY A 230 -5.90 17.77 -2.77
CA GLY A 230 -6.48 18.97 -2.17
C GLY A 230 -5.48 19.80 -1.35
N GLY A 231 -6.02 20.67 -0.49
CA GLY A 231 -5.23 21.56 0.38
C GLY A 231 -4.55 20.84 1.55
N ASP A 232 -4.28 21.59 2.62
CA ASP A 232 -3.69 21.04 3.85
C ASP A 232 -4.66 20.06 4.52
N LEU A 233 -4.11 18.92 4.94
CA LEU A 233 -4.88 17.86 5.58
C LEU A 233 -4.84 18.05 7.11
N PRO A 234 -5.96 17.87 7.82
CA PRO A 234 -5.96 17.93 9.27
C PRO A 234 -4.95 16.92 9.86
N GLY A 235 -4.16 17.39 10.83
CA GLY A 235 -3.18 16.54 11.51
C GLY A 235 -1.85 16.38 10.77
N GLU A 236 -1.57 17.14 9.72
CA GLU A 236 -0.24 17.15 9.09
C GLU A 236 0.86 17.50 10.10
N PRO A 237 1.94 16.70 10.21
CA PRO A 237 3.10 17.07 11.03
C PRO A 237 3.73 18.38 10.52
N PRO A 238 4.35 19.19 11.40
CA PRO A 238 5.05 20.40 11.02
C PRO A 238 6.08 20.14 9.91
N PHE A 239 6.24 21.08 8.97
CA PHE A 239 7.16 20.92 7.83
C PHE A 239 8.61 20.63 8.28
N SER A 240 9.06 21.25 9.38
CA SER A 240 10.39 20.98 9.98
C SER A 240 10.55 19.50 10.33
N LEU A 241 9.55 18.92 11.01
CA LEU A 241 9.57 17.50 11.40
C LEU A 241 9.52 16.58 10.16
N ARG A 242 8.77 16.98 9.11
CA ARG A 242 8.75 16.24 7.84
C ARG A 242 10.11 16.26 7.15
N LEU A 243 10.81 17.40 7.15
CA LEU A 243 12.16 17.54 6.61
C LEU A 243 13.18 16.71 7.40
N GLU A 244 13.12 16.78 8.73
CA GLU A 244 13.98 15.97 9.62
C GLU A 244 13.80 14.47 9.37
N ASN A 245 12.53 14.00 9.28
CA ASN A 245 12.24 12.60 8.96
C ASN A 245 12.72 12.23 7.55
N ALA A 246 12.54 13.09 6.55
CA ALA A 246 12.98 12.88 5.18
C ALA A 246 14.51 12.69 5.05
N LEU A 247 15.31 13.36 5.90
CA LEU A 247 16.76 13.17 5.95
C LEU A 247 17.16 11.80 6.53
N VAL A 248 16.41 11.30 7.51
CA VAL A 248 16.71 10.04 8.20
C VAL A 248 16.15 8.83 7.42
N LEU A 249 15.03 9.00 6.71
CA LEU A 249 14.29 7.93 6.04
C LEU A 249 15.16 7.06 5.11
N PRO A 250 16.04 7.58 4.24
CA PRO A 250 16.87 6.73 3.39
C PRO A 250 17.74 5.74 4.17
N PHE A 251 18.25 6.14 5.36
CA PHE A 251 19.07 5.26 6.20
C PHE A 251 18.23 4.25 6.96
N ARG A 252 17.03 4.60 7.41
CA ARG A 252 16.07 3.63 7.99
C ARG A 252 15.69 2.58 6.94
N GLN A 253 15.37 3.02 5.72
CA GLN A 253 15.06 2.13 4.61
C GLN A 253 16.25 1.22 4.25
N LEU A 254 17.48 1.76 4.26
CA LEU A 254 18.69 0.98 4.08
C LEU A 254 18.88 -0.03 5.21
N GLY A 255 18.56 0.34 6.46
CA GLY A 255 18.53 -0.58 7.60
C GLY A 255 17.61 -1.78 7.36
N HIS A 256 16.38 -1.56 6.88
CA HIS A 256 15.44 -2.62 6.54
C HIS A 256 15.92 -3.50 5.37
N LEU A 257 16.69 -2.94 4.43
CA LEU A 257 17.31 -3.73 3.35
C LEU A 257 18.49 -4.58 3.86
N LEU A 258 19.23 -4.12 4.86
CA LEU A 258 20.38 -4.86 5.39
C LEU A 258 19.99 -5.86 6.50
N TRP A 259 18.92 -5.55 7.24
CA TRP A 259 18.43 -6.37 8.35
C TRP A 259 16.91 -6.48 8.32
N PRO A 260 16.33 -7.30 7.41
CA PRO A 260 14.88 -7.37 7.18
C PRO A 260 14.16 -8.30 8.18
N VAL A 261 14.40 -8.13 9.47
CA VAL A 261 13.83 -8.99 10.52
C VAL A 261 12.61 -8.35 11.18
N ASP A 262 12.66 -7.02 11.42
CA ASP A 262 11.64 -6.30 12.16
C ASP A 262 10.78 -5.42 11.22
N LEU A 263 10.30 -6.04 10.13
CA LEU A 263 9.40 -5.39 9.20
C LEU A 263 7.96 -5.42 9.73
N GLY A 264 7.24 -4.30 9.55
CA GLY A 264 5.85 -4.12 9.94
C GLY A 264 5.05 -3.34 8.91
N VAL A 265 3.72 -3.36 9.01
CA VAL A 265 2.84 -2.65 8.06
C VAL A 265 2.81 -1.15 8.32
N TYR A 266 3.04 -0.75 9.55
CA TYR A 266 2.94 0.64 9.98
C TYR A 266 4.06 0.98 10.97
N TYR A 267 4.73 2.10 10.73
CA TYR A 267 5.77 2.64 11.59
C TYR A 267 5.31 4.02 12.08
N PRO A 268 5.06 4.19 13.38
CA PRO A 268 4.54 5.44 13.93
C PRO A 268 5.38 6.65 13.53
N TYR A 269 4.71 7.74 13.16
CA TYR A 269 5.43 8.98 12.84
C TYR A 269 6.09 9.55 14.10
N PRO A 270 7.38 9.94 14.07
CA PRO A 270 8.08 10.38 15.26
C PRO A 270 7.46 11.68 15.80
N LEU A 271 7.36 11.80 17.13
CA LEU A 271 6.94 13.05 17.77
C LEU A 271 8.01 14.14 17.61
N LYS A 272 9.27 13.73 17.56
CA LYS A 272 10.44 14.56 17.26
C LYS A 272 11.56 13.69 16.69
N VAL A 273 12.40 14.26 15.87
CA VAL A 273 13.67 13.63 15.45
C VAL A 273 14.80 14.32 16.21
N PRO A 274 15.59 13.61 17.03
CA PRO A 274 16.71 14.20 17.74
C PRO A 274 17.69 14.90 16.78
N ALA A 275 18.18 16.10 17.15
CA ALA A 275 19.01 16.92 16.27
C ALA A 275 20.25 16.17 15.77
N TRP A 276 20.88 15.35 16.60
CA TRP A 276 22.04 14.54 16.22
C TRP A 276 21.71 13.50 15.13
N GLN A 277 20.47 12.93 15.11
CA GLN A 277 20.08 11.94 14.11
C GLN A 277 19.95 12.55 12.71
N TRP A 278 19.17 13.62 12.57
CA TRP A 278 19.01 14.24 11.25
C TRP A 278 20.29 14.95 10.78
N ALA A 279 21.09 15.54 11.70
CA ALA A 279 22.39 16.13 11.34
C ALA A 279 23.39 15.07 10.88
N LEU A 280 23.47 13.93 11.60
CA LEU A 280 24.30 12.80 11.17
C LEU A 280 23.83 12.22 9.83
N ALA A 281 22.51 12.09 9.65
CA ALA A 281 21.93 11.64 8.39
C ALA A 281 22.27 12.58 7.22
N ALA A 282 22.15 13.89 7.42
CA ALA A 282 22.53 14.88 6.41
C ALA A 282 24.03 14.78 6.06
N LEU A 283 24.90 14.67 7.07
CA LEU A 283 26.33 14.50 6.87
C LEU A 283 26.64 13.18 6.14
N ALA A 284 25.98 12.08 6.52
CA ALA A 284 26.14 10.77 5.88
C ALA A 284 25.64 10.80 4.42
N LEU A 285 24.50 11.46 4.13
CA LEU A 285 24.01 11.67 2.76
C LEU A 285 25.06 12.41 1.93
N ALA A 286 25.62 13.49 2.45
CA ALA A 286 26.69 14.25 1.76
C ALA A 286 27.96 13.41 1.56
N ALA A 287 28.41 12.70 2.60
CA ALA A 287 29.62 11.89 2.55
C ALA A 287 29.49 10.70 1.58
N VAL A 288 28.38 9.94 1.64
CA VAL A 288 28.14 8.83 0.72
C VAL A 288 28.00 9.35 -0.71
N SER A 289 27.22 10.42 -0.93
CA SER A 289 27.04 11.01 -2.26
C SER A 289 28.37 11.52 -2.85
N GLY A 290 29.18 12.21 -2.05
CA GLY A 290 30.52 12.63 -2.43
C GLY A 290 31.46 11.46 -2.73
N GLY A 291 31.42 10.42 -1.88
CA GLY A 291 32.25 9.21 -2.05
C GLY A 291 31.90 8.44 -3.32
N VAL A 292 30.62 8.15 -3.58
CA VAL A 292 30.21 7.45 -4.82
C VAL A 292 30.47 8.30 -6.07
N PHE A 293 30.35 9.64 -5.95
CA PHE A 293 30.70 10.55 -7.05
C PHE A 293 32.22 10.56 -7.31
N ALA A 294 33.05 10.58 -6.29
CA ALA A 294 34.50 10.46 -6.43
C ALA A 294 34.91 9.13 -7.12
N LEU A 295 34.19 8.04 -6.78
CA LEU A 295 34.43 6.72 -7.35
C LEU A 295 33.77 6.50 -8.74
N ARG A 296 33.04 7.47 -9.29
CA ARG A 296 32.22 7.32 -10.52
C ARG A 296 32.96 6.79 -11.75
N ARG A 297 34.26 7.01 -11.85
CA ARG A 297 35.10 6.50 -12.95
C ARG A 297 35.59 5.06 -12.71
N ARG A 298 35.81 4.67 -11.44
CA ARG A 298 36.35 3.35 -11.05
C ARG A 298 35.23 2.33 -10.81
N ALA A 299 34.15 2.77 -10.16
CA ALA A 299 33.01 1.94 -9.77
C ALA A 299 31.69 2.66 -10.09
N PRO A 300 31.36 2.86 -11.40
CA PRO A 300 30.19 3.67 -11.82
C PRO A 300 28.86 3.10 -11.33
N TYR A 301 28.78 1.80 -11.08
CA TYR A 301 27.60 1.12 -10.51
C TYR A 301 27.26 1.61 -9.10
N LEU A 302 28.22 2.13 -8.32
CA LEU A 302 27.95 2.70 -7.01
C LEU A 302 27.18 4.02 -7.12
N LEU A 303 27.60 4.90 -8.03
CA LEU A 303 26.86 6.15 -8.29
C LEU A 303 25.48 5.87 -8.88
N PHE A 304 25.37 4.92 -9.82
CA PHE A 304 24.09 4.49 -10.36
C PHE A 304 23.16 4.00 -9.24
N GLY A 305 23.65 3.07 -8.41
CA GLY A 305 22.84 2.44 -7.37
C GLY A 305 22.35 3.44 -6.33
N TRP A 306 23.22 4.35 -5.90
CA TRP A 306 22.89 5.40 -4.94
C TRP A 306 21.90 6.43 -5.52
N ALA A 307 22.16 6.91 -6.73
CA ALA A 307 21.28 7.86 -7.41
C ALA A 307 19.89 7.25 -7.69
N TRP A 308 19.84 5.98 -8.12
CA TRP A 308 18.60 5.24 -8.30
C TRP A 308 17.81 5.12 -7.00
N PHE A 309 18.48 4.71 -5.91
CA PHE A 309 17.87 4.53 -4.60
C PHE A 309 17.24 5.84 -4.10
N LEU A 310 18.00 6.94 -4.13
CA LEU A 310 17.50 8.23 -3.69
C LEU A 310 16.38 8.76 -4.60
N ALA A 311 16.53 8.63 -5.92
CA ALA A 311 15.51 9.06 -6.86
C ALA A 311 14.20 8.30 -6.65
N ALA A 312 14.25 6.97 -6.51
CA ALA A 312 13.05 6.16 -6.31
C ALA A 312 12.35 6.42 -4.96
N LEU A 313 13.10 6.83 -3.92
CA LEU A 313 12.51 7.20 -2.62
C LEU A 313 11.92 8.62 -2.60
N LEU A 314 12.31 9.50 -3.52
CA LEU A 314 11.94 10.92 -3.47
C LEU A 314 10.42 11.18 -3.30
N PRO A 315 9.50 10.51 -4.02
CA PRO A 315 8.07 10.72 -3.85
C PRO A 315 7.52 10.26 -2.50
N THR A 316 8.28 9.43 -1.78
CA THR A 316 7.86 8.78 -0.53
C THR A 316 8.54 9.35 0.71
N LEU A 317 9.27 10.47 0.56
CA LEU A 317 9.94 11.14 1.68
C LEU A 317 8.98 11.80 2.69
N GLY A 318 7.66 11.80 2.43
CA GLY A 318 6.66 12.29 3.37
C GLY A 318 6.46 13.80 3.35
N PHE A 319 6.85 14.51 2.28
CA PHE A 319 6.58 15.95 2.16
C PHE A 319 5.09 16.28 1.99
N LYS A 320 4.32 15.39 1.35
CA LYS A 320 2.86 15.42 1.27
C LYS A 320 2.35 13.99 1.36
N GLN A 321 1.39 13.74 2.24
CA GLN A 321 0.85 12.41 2.47
C GLN A 321 -0.65 12.55 2.80
N ARG A 322 -1.46 11.59 2.34
CA ARG A 322 -2.88 11.50 2.69
C ARG A 322 -3.10 10.34 3.64
N GLY A 323 -4.11 10.46 4.50
CA GLY A 323 -4.44 9.42 5.46
C GLY A 323 -3.53 9.44 6.70
N GLN A 324 -3.27 8.28 7.25
CA GLN A 324 -2.42 8.15 8.42
C GLN A 324 -0.94 8.42 8.10
N TRP A 325 -0.29 9.18 8.95
CA TRP A 325 1.11 9.54 8.78
C TRP A 325 2.02 8.44 9.32
N ALA A 326 2.56 7.63 8.39
CA ALA A 326 3.62 6.68 8.71
C ALA A 326 4.99 7.33 8.49
N ALA A 327 5.97 7.02 9.35
CA ALA A 327 7.34 7.54 9.22
C ALA A 327 8.04 7.02 7.97
N LEU A 328 7.75 5.78 7.60
CA LEU A 328 8.20 5.08 6.40
C LEU A 328 7.24 3.91 6.10
N ALA A 329 7.41 3.25 4.95
CA ALA A 329 6.75 1.99 4.65
C ALA A 329 7.71 1.11 3.82
N ASP A 330 7.69 -0.20 4.04
CA ASP A 330 8.59 -1.13 3.35
C ASP A 330 8.32 -1.18 1.85
N ARG A 331 7.07 -1.05 1.42
CA ARG A 331 6.67 -0.95 0.01
C ARG A 331 7.35 0.19 -0.76
N HIS A 332 7.84 1.23 -0.07
CA HIS A 332 8.59 2.32 -0.70
C HIS A 332 9.96 1.87 -1.22
N ALA A 333 10.53 0.83 -0.62
CA ALA A 333 11.78 0.25 -1.09
C ALA A 333 11.61 -0.65 -2.32
N TYR A 334 10.40 -1.03 -2.73
CA TYR A 334 10.18 -2.03 -3.77
C TYR A 334 11.01 -1.80 -5.05
N VAL A 335 11.01 -0.59 -5.59
CA VAL A 335 11.84 -0.23 -6.75
C VAL A 335 13.17 0.38 -6.33
N ALA A 336 13.21 1.09 -5.19
CA ALA A 336 14.41 1.77 -4.71
C ALA A 336 15.54 0.79 -4.36
N ALA A 337 15.21 -0.34 -3.75
CA ALA A 337 16.15 -1.40 -3.37
C ALA A 337 17.01 -1.91 -4.53
N LEU A 338 16.48 -1.87 -5.77
CA LEU A 338 17.20 -2.31 -6.95
C LEU A 338 18.55 -1.60 -7.10
N GLY A 339 18.61 -0.31 -6.80
CA GLY A 339 19.87 0.45 -6.82
C GLY A 339 20.90 -0.10 -5.84
N ILE A 340 20.48 -0.41 -4.62
CA ILE A 340 21.33 -0.98 -3.57
C ILE A 340 21.77 -2.41 -3.95
N TYR A 341 20.87 -3.23 -4.47
CA TYR A 341 21.22 -4.59 -4.93
C TYR A 341 22.27 -4.55 -6.04
N VAL A 342 22.14 -3.65 -7.01
CA VAL A 342 23.15 -3.45 -8.05
C VAL A 342 24.49 -3.01 -7.45
N ALA A 343 24.51 -2.00 -6.61
CA ALA A 343 25.73 -1.51 -5.97
C ALA A 343 26.43 -2.61 -5.16
N ALA A 344 25.66 -3.39 -4.39
CA ALA A 344 26.18 -4.50 -3.58
C ALA A 344 26.74 -5.63 -4.45
N VAL A 345 25.97 -6.14 -5.43
CA VAL A 345 26.38 -7.30 -6.25
C VAL A 345 27.62 -6.98 -7.09
N TRP A 346 27.64 -5.83 -7.77
CA TRP A 346 28.81 -5.42 -8.56
C TRP A 346 30.01 -5.08 -7.67
N GLY A 347 29.76 -4.37 -6.55
CA GLY A 347 30.81 -3.96 -5.63
C GLY A 347 31.49 -5.13 -4.92
N LEU A 348 30.70 -6.05 -4.38
CA LEU A 348 31.23 -7.24 -3.70
C LEU A 348 31.98 -8.16 -4.67
N GLU A 349 31.45 -8.39 -5.87
CA GLU A 349 32.16 -9.21 -6.84
C GLU A 349 33.50 -8.57 -7.24
N ASP A 350 33.53 -7.26 -7.52
CA ASP A 350 34.77 -6.57 -7.89
C ASP A 350 35.80 -6.55 -6.73
N LEU A 351 35.31 -6.48 -5.47
CA LEU A 351 36.15 -6.54 -4.28
C LEU A 351 36.73 -7.94 -4.03
N LEU A 352 35.86 -8.96 -4.09
CA LEU A 352 36.21 -10.33 -3.71
C LEU A 352 36.91 -11.11 -4.83
N ARG A 353 36.62 -10.81 -6.10
CA ARG A 353 37.18 -11.52 -7.28
C ARG A 353 38.70 -11.53 -7.31
N ARG A 354 39.34 -10.49 -6.77
CA ARG A 354 40.80 -10.40 -6.72
C ARG A 354 41.45 -11.39 -5.72
N ARG A 355 40.69 -11.85 -4.70
CA ARG A 355 41.19 -12.73 -3.63
C ARG A 355 40.69 -14.17 -3.80
N HIS A 356 39.37 -14.35 -4.04
CA HIS A 356 38.76 -15.68 -4.13
C HIS A 356 37.59 -15.65 -5.15
N ARG A 357 37.76 -16.38 -6.26
CA ARG A 357 36.76 -16.38 -7.36
C ARG A 357 35.36 -16.89 -6.95
N LEU A 358 35.29 -17.74 -5.93
CA LEU A 358 34.03 -18.33 -5.42
C LEU A 358 33.42 -17.57 -4.25
N ALA A 359 34.14 -16.61 -3.64
CA ALA A 359 33.63 -15.93 -2.45
C ALA A 359 32.37 -15.11 -2.71
N ALA A 360 32.30 -14.36 -3.81
CA ALA A 360 31.11 -13.57 -4.13
C ALA A 360 29.87 -14.43 -4.45
N PRO A 361 29.98 -15.49 -5.30
CA PRO A 361 28.86 -16.43 -5.52
C PRO A 361 28.44 -17.17 -4.24
N ALA A 362 29.38 -17.58 -3.41
CA ALA A 362 29.06 -18.25 -2.15
C ALA A 362 28.32 -17.33 -1.17
N LEU A 363 28.78 -16.07 -1.04
CA LEU A 363 28.10 -15.08 -0.21
C LEU A 363 26.70 -14.76 -0.75
N ALA A 364 26.55 -14.61 -2.06
CA ALA A 364 25.24 -14.41 -2.69
C ALA A 364 24.29 -15.59 -2.41
N ALA A 365 24.76 -16.82 -2.56
CA ALA A 365 23.99 -18.02 -2.26
C ALA A 365 23.59 -18.08 -0.77
N ALA A 366 24.52 -17.81 0.15
CA ALA A 366 24.23 -17.76 1.58
C ALA A 366 23.19 -16.68 1.92
N THR A 367 23.32 -15.48 1.35
CA THR A 367 22.34 -14.40 1.54
C THR A 367 20.96 -14.82 1.03
N LEU A 368 20.86 -15.38 -0.17
CA LEU A 368 19.59 -15.82 -0.75
C LEU A 368 18.94 -16.94 0.08
N LEU A 369 19.73 -17.89 0.60
CA LEU A 369 19.25 -18.95 1.50
C LEU A 369 18.72 -18.39 2.82
N LEU A 370 19.30 -17.32 3.35
CA LEU A 370 18.80 -16.63 4.55
C LEU A 370 17.53 -15.83 4.27
N LEU A 371 17.40 -15.22 3.07
CA LEU A 371 16.23 -14.41 2.73
C LEU A 371 14.95 -15.26 2.55
N VAL A 372 15.05 -16.49 2.05
CA VAL A 372 13.86 -17.35 1.84
C VAL A 372 13.04 -17.57 3.11
N PRO A 373 13.60 -18.07 4.25
CA PRO A 373 12.82 -18.25 5.46
C PRO A 373 12.31 -16.92 6.05
N LEU A 374 13.05 -15.82 5.89
CA LEU A 374 12.60 -14.50 6.33
C LEU A 374 11.40 -14.02 5.50
N THR A 375 11.43 -14.26 4.19
CA THR A 375 10.30 -13.92 3.28
C THR A 375 9.08 -14.77 3.59
N LEU A 376 9.25 -16.09 3.76
CA LEU A 376 8.16 -16.99 4.15
C LEU A 376 7.51 -16.54 5.47
N ARG A 377 8.33 -16.19 6.48
CA ARG A 377 7.85 -15.65 7.76
C ARG A 377 7.10 -14.35 7.58
N GLN A 378 7.63 -13.43 6.77
CA GLN A 378 7.02 -12.13 6.54
C GLN A 378 5.68 -12.25 5.78
N VAL A 379 5.56 -13.17 4.81
CA VAL A 379 4.28 -13.48 4.13
C VAL A 379 3.23 -13.94 5.14
N GLY A 380 3.62 -14.73 6.14
CA GLY A 380 2.72 -15.21 7.19
C GLY A 380 2.13 -14.10 8.06
N PHE A 381 2.80 -12.97 8.22
CA PHE A 381 2.26 -11.82 8.97
C PHE A 381 1.12 -11.10 8.23
N TRP A 382 0.96 -11.33 6.92
CA TRP A 382 -0.12 -10.77 6.10
C TRP A 382 -1.34 -11.70 5.98
N ARG A 383 -1.42 -12.76 6.82
CA ARG A 383 -2.49 -13.76 6.73
C ARG A 383 -3.87 -13.18 7.01
N ASP A 384 -4.00 -12.35 8.03
CA ASP A 384 -5.24 -11.71 8.48
C ASP A 384 -4.93 -10.41 9.25
N THR A 385 -5.95 -9.61 9.50
CA THR A 385 -5.83 -8.30 10.17
C THR A 385 -5.23 -8.41 11.58
N VAL A 386 -5.62 -9.42 12.35
CA VAL A 386 -5.12 -9.60 13.73
C VAL A 386 -3.63 -9.91 13.71
N THR A 387 -3.21 -10.88 12.90
CA THR A 387 -1.79 -11.25 12.76
C THR A 387 -0.95 -10.07 12.28
N LEU A 388 -1.47 -9.27 11.34
CA LEU A 388 -0.78 -8.11 10.77
C LEU A 388 -0.54 -7.03 11.83
N PHE A 389 -1.58 -6.64 12.57
CA PHE A 389 -1.47 -5.58 13.57
C PHE A 389 -0.77 -6.03 14.86
N THR A 390 -0.89 -7.31 15.25
CA THR A 390 -0.03 -7.89 16.31
C THR A 390 1.45 -7.77 15.95
N ARG A 391 1.79 -8.00 14.65
CA ARG A 391 3.17 -7.78 14.19
C ARG A 391 3.55 -6.30 14.22
N ALA A 392 2.66 -5.40 13.82
CA ALA A 392 2.89 -3.96 13.86
C ALA A 392 3.15 -3.48 15.30
N GLU A 393 2.35 -3.95 16.26
CA GLU A 393 2.53 -3.66 17.70
C GLU A 393 3.89 -4.16 18.21
N ALA A 394 4.27 -5.40 17.86
CA ALA A 394 5.53 -6.02 18.30
C ALA A 394 6.79 -5.30 17.79
N VAL A 395 6.70 -4.57 16.66
CA VAL A 395 7.84 -3.84 16.07
C VAL A 395 7.78 -2.33 16.28
N ALA A 396 6.67 -1.82 16.80
CA ALA A 396 6.52 -0.41 17.12
C ALA A 396 7.43 -0.04 18.31
N ASP A 397 8.07 1.12 18.22
CA ASP A 397 8.94 1.64 19.27
C ASP A 397 8.15 2.25 20.47
N ARG A 398 6.86 2.41 20.31
CA ARG A 398 5.92 2.96 21.31
C ARG A 398 4.48 2.56 20.99
N PRO A 399 3.57 2.61 21.98
CA PRO A 399 2.13 2.48 21.72
C PRO A 399 1.66 3.56 20.72
N ASP A 400 0.83 3.15 19.77
CA ASP A 400 0.31 4.05 18.72
C ASP A 400 -1.19 3.81 18.52
N ALA A 401 -1.96 4.89 18.50
CA ALA A 401 -3.42 4.84 18.42
C ALA A 401 -3.93 4.10 17.16
N TYR A 402 -3.19 4.18 16.05
CA TYR A 402 -3.58 3.55 14.82
C TYR A 402 -3.33 2.05 14.83
N ILE A 403 -2.21 1.62 15.43
CA ILE A 403 -1.91 0.19 15.64
C ILE A 403 -2.93 -0.43 16.57
N GLU A 404 -3.19 0.21 17.72
CA GLU A 404 -4.19 -0.23 18.70
C GLU A 404 -5.60 -0.31 18.08
N TYR A 405 -5.97 0.68 17.27
CA TYR A 405 -7.22 0.68 16.53
C TYR A 405 -7.32 -0.50 15.57
N GLY A 406 -6.28 -0.72 14.75
CA GLY A 406 -6.26 -1.80 13.76
C GLY A 406 -6.35 -3.18 14.42
N LEU A 407 -5.61 -3.40 15.52
CA LEU A 407 -5.65 -4.64 16.27
C LEU A 407 -7.02 -4.84 16.96
N GLY A 408 -7.51 -3.82 17.65
CA GLY A 408 -8.80 -3.88 18.34
C GLY A 408 -9.97 -4.11 17.40
N LYS A 409 -10.00 -3.44 16.25
CA LYS A 409 -10.99 -3.66 15.20
C LYS A 409 -10.92 -5.08 14.64
N GLY A 410 -9.70 -5.57 14.35
CA GLY A 410 -9.48 -6.92 13.84
C GLY A 410 -9.98 -7.99 14.81
N LEU A 411 -9.66 -7.86 16.09
CA LEU A 411 -10.11 -8.77 17.16
C LEU A 411 -11.64 -8.75 17.33
N ALA A 412 -12.24 -7.55 17.37
CA ALA A 412 -13.70 -7.41 17.47
C ALA A 412 -14.43 -8.03 16.26
N ASN A 413 -13.90 -7.86 15.04
CA ASN A 413 -14.44 -8.48 13.83
C ASN A 413 -14.27 -10.01 13.83
N ALA A 414 -13.23 -10.53 14.49
CA ALA A 414 -13.03 -11.97 14.69
C ALA A 414 -13.90 -12.55 15.82
N GLY A 415 -14.67 -11.71 16.55
CA GLY A 415 -15.55 -12.12 17.65
C GLY A 415 -14.87 -12.11 19.04
N ASP A 416 -13.60 -11.77 19.13
CA ASP A 416 -12.90 -11.56 20.41
C ASP A 416 -13.14 -10.14 20.90
N TYR A 417 -14.35 -9.92 21.43
CA TYR A 417 -14.78 -8.60 21.90
C TYR A 417 -14.00 -8.12 23.14
N ASP A 418 -13.50 -9.01 23.99
CA ASP A 418 -12.78 -8.63 25.22
C ASP A 418 -11.42 -8.02 24.89
N GLN A 419 -10.61 -8.70 24.08
CA GLN A 419 -9.33 -8.16 23.65
C GLN A 419 -9.54 -6.96 22.70
N GLY A 420 -10.53 -7.05 21.79
CA GLY A 420 -10.88 -5.96 20.89
C GLY A 420 -11.23 -4.67 21.63
N GLU A 421 -12.04 -4.75 22.70
CA GLU A 421 -12.40 -3.64 23.57
C GLU A 421 -11.16 -3.00 24.22
N ALA A 422 -10.26 -3.81 24.78
CA ALA A 422 -9.07 -3.31 25.46
C ALA A 422 -8.19 -2.47 24.53
N HIS A 423 -7.95 -2.96 23.31
CA HIS A 423 -7.17 -2.23 22.30
C HIS A 423 -7.91 -0.98 21.78
N LEU A 424 -9.23 -1.06 21.53
CA LEU A 424 -10.01 0.10 21.09
C LEU A 424 -10.08 1.19 22.16
N LEU A 425 -10.20 0.83 23.45
CA LEU A 425 -10.11 1.78 24.57
C LEU A 425 -8.74 2.46 24.61
N THR A 426 -7.66 1.69 24.41
CA THR A 426 -6.30 2.23 24.34
C THR A 426 -6.17 3.20 23.16
N ALA A 427 -6.70 2.85 21.98
CA ALA A 427 -6.71 3.73 20.80
C ALA A 427 -7.42 5.06 21.09
N VAL A 428 -8.60 5.01 21.72
CA VAL A 428 -9.39 6.21 22.10
C VAL A 428 -8.68 7.04 23.18
N ALA A 429 -7.93 6.40 24.07
CA ALA A 429 -7.14 7.11 25.10
C ALA A 429 -5.92 7.80 24.49
N LEU A 430 -5.19 7.13 23.59
CA LEU A 430 -4.03 7.69 22.90
C LEU A 430 -4.41 8.80 21.91
N SER A 431 -5.57 8.67 21.25
CA SER A 431 -6.09 9.66 20.29
C SER A 431 -7.57 9.94 20.53
N PRO A 432 -7.91 10.89 21.41
CA PRO A 432 -9.30 11.23 21.72
C PRO A 432 -10.14 11.71 20.54
N GLY A 433 -9.50 12.17 19.46
CA GLY A 433 -10.14 12.62 18.22
C GLY A 433 -10.33 11.51 17.18
N HIS A 434 -9.93 10.27 17.44
CA HIS A 434 -10.05 9.16 16.52
C HIS A 434 -11.50 8.66 16.46
N TYR A 435 -12.28 9.18 15.52
CA TYR A 435 -13.71 8.88 15.42
C TYR A 435 -13.99 7.42 15.05
N GLU A 436 -13.14 6.80 14.21
CA GLU A 436 -13.26 5.39 13.84
C GLU A 436 -13.12 4.47 15.05
N ALA A 437 -12.14 4.73 15.92
CA ALA A 437 -11.95 3.94 17.13
C ALA A 437 -13.16 4.07 18.08
N ALA A 438 -13.70 5.28 18.23
CA ALA A 438 -14.92 5.49 19.00
C ALA A 438 -16.14 4.78 18.39
N PHE A 439 -16.26 4.78 17.06
CA PHE A 439 -17.33 4.09 16.35
C PHE A 439 -17.24 2.56 16.54
N ASP A 440 -16.07 1.98 16.28
CA ASP A 440 -15.88 0.53 16.37
C ASP A 440 -15.97 0.01 17.81
N LEU A 441 -15.54 0.81 18.80
CA LEU A 441 -15.75 0.50 20.20
C LEU A 441 -17.24 0.51 20.58
N GLY A 442 -18.00 1.51 20.13
CA GLY A 442 -19.45 1.54 20.32
C GLY A 442 -20.16 0.37 19.65
N ARG A 443 -19.69 -0.05 18.48
CA ARG A 443 -20.18 -1.24 17.75
C ARG A 443 -19.84 -2.53 18.51
N ALA A 444 -18.64 -2.64 19.06
CA ALA A 444 -18.24 -3.79 19.87
C ALA A 444 -19.15 -3.95 21.11
N PHE A 445 -19.42 -2.87 21.85
CA PHE A 445 -20.38 -2.88 22.97
C PHE A 445 -21.81 -3.26 22.58
N LEU A 446 -22.22 -2.94 21.36
CA LEU A 446 -23.54 -3.29 20.85
C LEU A 446 -23.65 -4.80 20.54
N LEU A 447 -22.56 -5.41 20.07
CA LEU A 447 -22.52 -6.76 19.51
C LEU A 447 -22.01 -7.83 20.49
N ASP A 448 -21.41 -7.45 21.61
CA ASP A 448 -20.79 -8.37 22.58
C ASP A 448 -21.77 -9.31 23.31
N GLY A 449 -23.06 -9.09 23.14
CA GLY A 449 -24.13 -9.90 23.79
C GLY A 449 -24.33 -9.59 25.26
N ARG A 450 -23.61 -8.62 25.88
CA ARG A 450 -23.66 -8.30 27.31
C ARG A 450 -24.66 -7.22 27.66
N GLY A 451 -25.38 -6.71 26.68
CA GLY A 451 -26.42 -5.68 26.91
C GLY A 451 -25.88 -4.30 27.29
N ARG A 452 -24.60 -4.01 26.98
CA ARG A 452 -23.92 -2.73 27.31
C ARG A 452 -24.35 -1.58 26.39
N TYR A 453 -25.65 -1.50 26.08
CA TYR A 453 -26.19 -0.56 25.08
C TYR A 453 -25.98 0.92 25.45
N ALA A 454 -25.92 1.25 26.72
CA ALA A 454 -25.65 2.63 27.19
C ALA A 454 -24.22 3.06 26.81
N LEU A 455 -23.21 2.19 27.02
CA LEU A 455 -21.83 2.43 26.60
C LEU A 455 -21.73 2.51 25.08
N ALA A 456 -22.41 1.59 24.37
CA ALA A 456 -22.49 1.65 22.90
C ALA A 456 -23.00 3.01 22.43
N ALA A 457 -24.12 3.50 22.99
CA ALA A 457 -24.69 4.79 22.64
C ALA A 457 -23.76 5.97 22.95
N GLU A 458 -23.03 5.93 24.09
CA GLU A 458 -22.06 6.95 24.45
C GLU A 458 -20.93 7.10 23.43
N PHE A 459 -20.28 5.98 23.06
CA PHE A 459 -19.16 5.99 22.11
C PHE A 459 -19.61 6.29 20.69
N LEU A 460 -20.78 5.80 20.26
CA LEU A 460 -21.36 6.13 18.96
C LEU A 460 -21.74 7.61 18.86
N ALA A 461 -22.30 8.20 19.93
CA ALA A 461 -22.56 9.63 20.00
C ALA A 461 -21.25 10.44 19.99
N ARG A 462 -20.17 9.94 20.62
CA ARG A 462 -18.84 10.55 20.54
C ARG A 462 -18.32 10.52 19.10
N ALA A 463 -18.42 9.39 18.41
CA ALA A 463 -18.02 9.28 17.01
C ALA A 463 -18.78 10.29 16.12
N LEU A 464 -20.08 10.48 16.35
CA LEU A 464 -20.89 11.48 15.62
C LEU A 464 -20.53 12.93 15.96
N ARG A 465 -20.15 13.23 17.21
CA ARG A 465 -19.64 14.58 17.54
C ARG A 465 -18.34 14.89 16.81
N LEU A 466 -17.45 13.88 16.66
CA LEU A 466 -16.18 14.01 15.95
C LEU A 466 -16.38 14.09 14.43
N LYS A 467 -17.35 13.33 13.90
CA LYS A 467 -17.71 13.30 12.46
C LYS A 467 -19.23 13.29 12.26
N PRO A 468 -19.88 14.46 12.24
CA PRO A 468 -21.35 14.55 12.18
C PRO A 468 -21.99 13.89 10.96
N GLY A 469 -21.25 13.82 9.84
CA GLY A 469 -21.70 13.16 8.60
C GLY A 469 -21.50 11.64 8.55
N HIS A 470 -21.06 10.98 9.63
CA HIS A 470 -20.79 9.54 9.61
C HIS A 470 -22.09 8.73 9.63
N VAL A 471 -22.52 8.27 8.44
CA VAL A 471 -23.81 7.59 8.23
C VAL A 471 -23.90 6.30 9.05
N GLY A 472 -22.86 5.47 9.06
CA GLY A 472 -22.82 4.21 9.82
C GLY A 472 -22.96 4.42 11.32
N ALA A 473 -22.25 5.41 11.90
CA ALA A 473 -22.37 5.71 13.34
C ALA A 473 -23.78 6.19 13.71
N ARG A 474 -24.42 6.96 12.83
CA ARG A 474 -25.81 7.42 13.03
C ARG A 474 -26.79 6.25 13.05
N ALA A 475 -26.69 5.33 12.07
CA ALA A 475 -27.56 4.16 12.00
C ALA A 475 -27.32 3.21 13.20
N THR A 476 -26.05 2.96 13.57
CA THR A 476 -25.70 2.08 14.70
C THR A 476 -26.11 2.68 16.05
N LEU A 477 -26.02 4.02 16.22
CA LEU A 477 -26.54 4.69 17.42
C LEU A 477 -28.07 4.49 17.52
N GLY A 478 -28.79 4.58 16.40
CA GLY A 478 -30.23 4.26 16.37
C GLY A 478 -30.52 2.83 16.83
N SER A 479 -29.68 1.87 16.46
CA SER A 479 -29.80 0.48 16.96
C SER A 479 -29.59 0.42 18.48
N ALA A 480 -28.54 1.06 19.01
CA ALA A 480 -28.28 1.09 20.45
C ALA A 480 -29.45 1.72 21.23
N LEU A 481 -29.98 2.85 20.74
CA LEU A 481 -31.15 3.51 21.34
C LEU A 481 -32.40 2.62 21.31
N ASN A 482 -32.66 1.92 20.20
CA ASN A 482 -33.75 0.96 20.11
C ASN A 482 -33.60 -0.18 21.12
N ARG A 483 -32.40 -0.72 21.30
CA ARG A 483 -32.10 -1.75 22.32
C ARG A 483 -32.34 -1.25 23.75
N MET A 484 -32.25 0.07 23.98
CA MET A 484 -32.53 0.71 25.26
C MET A 484 -34.02 1.11 25.43
N GLY A 485 -34.87 0.88 24.42
CA GLY A 485 -36.26 1.32 24.40
C GLY A 485 -36.44 2.82 24.14
N ARG A 486 -35.37 3.55 23.77
CA ARG A 486 -35.37 5.01 23.53
C ARG A 486 -35.81 5.35 22.09
N TYR A 487 -36.97 4.81 21.68
CA TYR A 487 -37.47 4.88 20.30
C TYR A 487 -37.69 6.29 19.77
N SER A 488 -38.21 7.21 20.64
CA SER A 488 -38.43 8.61 20.23
C SER A 488 -37.11 9.31 19.85
N GLU A 489 -36.02 8.95 20.51
CA GLU A 489 -34.71 9.51 20.22
C GLU A 489 -34.14 8.91 18.92
N THR A 490 -34.41 7.62 18.65
CA THR A 490 -34.07 7.00 17.37
C THR A 490 -34.79 7.72 16.21
N VAL A 491 -36.08 8.04 16.38
CA VAL A 491 -36.84 8.80 15.38
C VAL A 491 -36.21 10.18 15.17
N ALA A 492 -35.93 10.92 16.24
CA ALA A 492 -35.31 12.25 16.14
C ALA A 492 -33.92 12.19 15.46
N LEU A 493 -33.15 11.14 15.70
CA LEU A 493 -31.81 10.94 15.13
C LEU A 493 -31.85 10.61 13.64
N LEU A 494 -32.81 9.76 13.21
CA LEU A 494 -32.78 9.14 11.87
C LEU A 494 -33.80 9.73 10.89
N ALA A 495 -34.85 10.42 11.37
CA ALA A 495 -35.95 10.88 10.50
C ALA A 495 -35.50 11.80 9.36
N ASP A 496 -34.55 12.68 9.60
CA ASP A 496 -34.04 13.65 8.63
C ASP A 496 -32.65 13.25 8.08
N GLY A 497 -32.19 12.03 8.37
CA GLY A 497 -30.86 11.54 7.97
C GLY A 497 -30.84 10.71 6.68
N PRO A 498 -29.65 10.30 6.25
CA PRO A 498 -29.48 9.37 5.12
C PRO A 498 -30.21 8.04 5.36
N ARG A 499 -30.91 7.56 4.33
CA ARG A 499 -31.77 6.37 4.36
C ARG A 499 -31.02 5.11 3.94
N THR A 500 -29.95 4.73 4.66
CA THR A 500 -29.32 3.41 4.43
C THR A 500 -30.27 2.29 4.87
N PRO A 501 -30.06 1.04 4.39
CA PRO A 501 -30.87 -0.10 4.82
C PRO A 501 -30.94 -0.26 6.35
N GLU A 502 -29.82 -0.07 7.05
CA GLU A 502 -29.77 -0.15 8.53
C GLU A 502 -30.51 1.02 9.20
N ALA A 503 -30.38 2.23 8.65
CA ALA A 503 -31.11 3.39 9.15
C ALA A 503 -32.64 3.19 8.97
N ARG A 504 -33.07 2.68 7.81
CA ARG A 504 -34.49 2.34 7.56
C ARG A 504 -35.00 1.26 8.53
N LEU A 505 -34.23 0.19 8.74
CA LEU A 505 -34.59 -0.84 9.73
C LEU A 505 -34.78 -0.23 11.10
N ASN A 506 -33.78 0.52 11.60
CA ASN A 506 -33.82 1.08 12.94
C ASN A 506 -34.95 2.12 13.12
N LEU A 507 -35.20 2.93 12.11
CA LEU A 507 -36.28 3.90 12.10
C LEU A 507 -37.65 3.20 12.05
N GLY A 508 -37.81 2.18 11.21
CA GLY A 508 -39.02 1.38 11.14
C GLY A 508 -39.34 0.65 12.45
N VAL A 509 -38.32 0.08 13.12
CA VAL A 509 -38.48 -0.50 14.45
C VAL A 509 -38.95 0.55 15.47
N ALA A 510 -38.36 1.77 15.45
CA ALA A 510 -38.76 2.84 16.36
C ALA A 510 -40.19 3.35 16.07
N TYR A 511 -40.59 3.45 14.79
CA TYR A 511 -41.96 3.79 14.42
C TYR A 511 -42.96 2.73 14.89
N ALA A 512 -42.70 1.46 14.64
CA ALA A 512 -43.57 0.37 15.07
C ALA A 512 -43.74 0.34 16.60
N ALA A 513 -42.63 0.48 17.34
CA ALA A 513 -42.65 0.48 18.81
C ALA A 513 -43.34 1.72 19.41
N THR A 514 -43.49 2.81 18.65
CA THR A 514 -44.21 4.04 19.08
C THR A 514 -45.63 4.10 18.53
N GLY A 515 -46.17 3.00 17.96
CA GLY A 515 -47.52 2.91 17.41
C GLY A 515 -47.73 3.52 16.04
N ARG A 516 -46.68 3.98 15.37
CA ARG A 516 -46.72 4.58 14.03
C ARG A 516 -46.48 3.52 12.95
N VAL A 517 -47.40 2.53 12.92
CA VAL A 517 -47.26 1.32 12.09
C VAL A 517 -47.26 1.66 10.60
N ASP A 518 -48.02 2.65 10.17
CA ASP A 518 -48.05 3.18 8.80
C ASP A 518 -46.67 3.62 8.32
N LEU A 519 -45.93 4.36 9.13
CA LEU A 519 -44.57 4.80 8.81
C LEU A 519 -43.57 3.66 8.85
N ALA A 520 -43.76 2.70 9.77
CA ALA A 520 -42.91 1.52 9.82
C ALA A 520 -43.05 0.65 8.54
N LEU A 521 -44.27 0.50 8.03
CA LEU A 521 -44.53 -0.20 6.76
C LEU A 521 -43.89 0.52 5.57
N LEU A 522 -43.94 1.86 5.52
CA LEU A 522 -43.26 2.63 4.47
C LEU A 522 -41.74 2.38 4.45
N GLU A 523 -41.09 2.29 5.61
CA GLU A 523 -39.67 1.94 5.67
C GLU A 523 -39.41 0.48 5.26
N ALA A 524 -40.31 -0.46 5.60
CA ALA A 524 -40.20 -1.87 5.18
C ALA A 524 -40.39 -2.03 3.65
N ASP A 525 -41.34 -1.29 3.07
CA ASP A 525 -41.57 -1.32 1.62
C ASP A 525 -40.39 -0.66 0.85
N ALA A 526 -39.81 0.39 1.39
CA ALA A 526 -38.64 1.03 0.82
C ALA A 526 -37.35 0.15 0.90
N LEU A 527 -37.33 -0.87 1.76
CA LEU A 527 -36.29 -1.90 1.79
C LEU A 527 -36.50 -2.97 0.71
N GLY A 528 -37.75 -3.15 0.20
CA GLY A 528 -38.07 -4.10 -0.86
C GLY A 528 -37.63 -5.54 -0.55
N GLU A 529 -36.81 -6.11 -1.44
CA GLU A 529 -36.24 -7.47 -1.31
C GLU A 529 -34.99 -7.53 -0.42
N HIS A 530 -34.51 -6.41 0.08
CA HIS A 530 -33.35 -6.42 0.99
C HIS A 530 -33.65 -7.27 2.23
N PRO A 531 -32.72 -8.13 2.73
CA PRO A 531 -32.95 -9.02 3.86
C PRO A 531 -33.51 -8.32 5.12
N LEU A 532 -33.09 -7.07 5.37
CA LEU A 532 -33.56 -6.26 6.49
C LEU A 532 -35.06 -5.89 6.36
N GLY A 533 -35.61 -5.88 5.14
CA GLY A 533 -37.04 -5.64 4.93
C GLY A 533 -37.92 -6.77 5.50
N ALA A 534 -37.48 -8.03 5.34
CA ALA A 534 -38.16 -9.16 5.96
C ALA A 534 -38.09 -9.12 7.49
N VAL A 535 -36.92 -8.76 8.04
CA VAL A 535 -36.72 -8.59 9.49
C VAL A 535 -37.66 -7.51 10.05
N LEU A 536 -37.80 -6.38 9.37
CA LEU A 536 -38.67 -5.29 9.79
C LEU A 536 -40.15 -5.69 9.72
N ARG A 537 -40.59 -6.35 8.66
CA ARG A 537 -41.98 -6.84 8.54
C ARG A 537 -42.33 -7.83 9.64
N ASP A 538 -41.43 -8.77 9.97
CA ASP A 538 -41.63 -9.72 11.08
C ASP A 538 -41.74 -9.00 12.43
N PHE A 539 -40.88 -7.97 12.65
CA PHE A 539 -40.97 -7.15 13.87
C PHE A 539 -42.30 -6.41 13.97
N ILE A 540 -42.77 -5.77 12.89
CA ILE A 540 -44.06 -5.05 12.83
C ILE A 540 -45.21 -5.99 13.15
N ALA A 541 -45.23 -7.22 12.58
CA ALA A 541 -46.28 -8.22 12.77
C ALA A 541 -46.41 -8.68 14.24
N LYS A 542 -45.34 -8.60 15.00
CA LYS A 542 -45.29 -9.00 16.43
C LYS A 542 -45.67 -7.87 17.40
N GLN A 543 -45.88 -6.65 16.92
CA GLN A 543 -46.33 -5.55 17.78
C GLN A 543 -47.82 -5.72 18.14
N PRO A 544 -48.22 -5.45 19.39
CA PRO A 544 -49.62 -5.40 19.73
C PRO A 544 -50.35 -4.34 18.91
N ARG A 545 -51.51 -4.73 18.34
CA ARG A 545 -52.36 -3.81 17.55
C ARG A 545 -53.09 -2.85 18.47
#